data_22147b09817b8ac219585a98b372b33a
#
_entry.id   22147b09817b8ac219585a98b372b33a
#
_cell.length_a   1.000
_cell.length_b   1.000
_cell.length_c   1.000
_cell.angle_alpha   90.00
_cell.angle_beta   90.00
_cell.angle_gamma   90.00
#
_symmetry.space_group_name_H-M   'P 1'
#
loop_
_entity.id
_entity.type
_entity.pdbx_description
1 polymer ?
#
loop_
_entity_poly.entity_id
_entity_poly.type
_entity_poly.pdbx_seq_one_letter_code
_entity_poly.pdbx_strand_id
1 'polypeptide(L)'
;LGMTATPCRLNGKGFTDLFDSLITSWTVAEFIGKGWLSSFDYVSIRANSREQRLIDSLKKRGADGDYQVKEMNEVLNRETSIGRLYESVERYARGKKGIVYAVSIAHARRIAACYSAHGLEAVAIDSRTPASERRELVEDFRRGKVKVLVNVDIFSEGFDCPDVEFVQ
;
A
#
# COMPACT_ATOMS: atom_id res chain seq x y z
N LEU A 1 1.91 -21.77 19.86
CA LEU A 1 0.93 -21.39 18.84
C LEU A 1 1.30 -20.01 18.29
N GLY A 2 1.44 -19.90 16.96
CA GLY A 2 1.61 -18.64 16.23
C GLY A 2 0.45 -18.39 15.29
N MET A 3 0.08 -17.14 15.09
CA MET A 3 -0.94 -16.73 14.13
C MET A 3 -0.34 -15.71 13.17
N THR A 4 -0.52 -15.90 11.87
CA THR A 4 -0.04 -14.98 10.84
C THR A 4 -0.92 -15.06 9.59
N ALA A 5 -1.08 -13.96 8.89
CA ALA A 5 -1.68 -13.92 7.56
C ALA A 5 -0.67 -14.26 6.45
N THR A 6 0.64 -14.20 6.76
CA THR A 6 1.74 -14.39 5.81
C THR A 6 2.67 -15.52 6.29
N PRO A 7 2.31 -16.79 6.08
CA PRO A 7 3.08 -17.94 6.58
C PRO A 7 4.42 -18.16 5.87
N CYS A 8 4.69 -17.43 4.79
CA CYS A 8 5.94 -17.46 4.04
C CYS A 8 6.50 -16.05 3.88
N ARG A 9 7.81 -15.91 4.08
CA ARG A 9 8.52 -14.65 3.82
C ARG A 9 8.82 -14.49 2.32
N LEU A 10 9.08 -13.28 1.86
CA LEU A 10 9.44 -12.98 0.46
C LEU A 10 10.68 -13.74 -0.02
N ASN A 11 11.59 -14.12 0.90
CA ASN A 11 12.74 -14.96 0.61
C ASN A 11 12.41 -16.47 0.53
N GLY A 12 11.13 -16.84 0.58
CA GLY A 12 10.65 -18.22 0.51
C GLY A 12 10.83 -19.04 1.79
N LYS A 13 11.38 -18.45 2.88
CA LYS A 13 11.50 -19.14 4.16
C LYS A 13 10.18 -19.08 4.92
N GLY A 14 9.70 -20.24 5.35
CA GLY A 14 8.55 -20.38 6.24
C GLY A 14 8.97 -20.33 7.72
N PHE A 15 8.18 -20.96 8.57
CA PHE A 15 8.38 -21.03 10.02
C PHE A 15 8.59 -22.48 10.50
N THR A 16 9.11 -23.36 9.64
CA THR A 16 9.33 -24.77 9.94
C THR A 16 10.38 -25.03 11.02
N ASP A 17 11.23 -24.05 11.28
CA ASP A 17 12.22 -24.06 12.36
C ASP A 17 11.59 -23.81 13.74
N LEU A 18 10.34 -23.30 13.78
CA LEU A 18 9.64 -22.93 15.03
C LEU A 18 8.36 -23.72 15.25
N PHE A 19 7.77 -24.28 14.22
CA PHE A 19 6.47 -24.96 14.26
C PHE A 19 6.48 -26.26 13.44
N ASP A 20 5.89 -27.32 14.00
CA ASP A 20 5.82 -28.64 13.38
C ASP A 20 4.67 -28.76 12.37
N SER A 21 3.67 -27.90 12.47
CA SER A 21 2.46 -27.97 11.65
C SER A 21 1.94 -26.60 11.25
N LEU A 22 1.46 -26.48 10.02
CA LEU A 22 0.75 -25.30 9.51
C LEU A 22 -0.74 -25.66 9.32
N ILE A 23 -1.59 -24.94 10.03
CA ILE A 23 -3.05 -25.02 9.84
C ILE A 23 -3.48 -23.82 9.02
N THR A 24 -4.04 -24.04 7.85
CA THR A 24 -4.54 -22.99 6.97
C THR A 24 -6.05 -22.83 7.11
N SER A 25 -6.53 -21.61 6.99
CA SER A 25 -7.95 -21.30 6.90
C SER A 25 -8.42 -21.37 5.43
N TRP A 26 -9.63 -20.91 5.16
CA TRP A 26 -10.16 -20.79 3.81
C TRP A 26 -9.33 -19.82 2.96
N THR A 27 -9.39 -19.99 1.65
CA THR A 27 -8.78 -19.05 0.70
C THR A 27 -9.55 -17.73 0.65
N VAL A 28 -8.92 -16.68 0.15
CA VAL A 28 -9.57 -15.36 -0.08
C VAL A 28 -10.83 -15.52 -0.93
N ALA A 29 -10.78 -16.34 -1.98
CA ALA A 29 -11.93 -16.60 -2.85
C ALA A 29 -13.11 -17.25 -2.10
N GLU A 30 -12.84 -18.19 -1.21
CA GLU A 30 -13.87 -18.80 -0.37
C GLU A 30 -14.47 -17.80 0.63
N PHE A 31 -13.65 -16.93 1.23
CA PHE A 31 -14.15 -15.87 2.12
C PHE A 31 -15.02 -14.86 1.36
N ILE A 32 -14.65 -14.48 0.13
CA ILE A 32 -15.47 -13.61 -0.73
C ILE A 32 -16.78 -14.32 -1.09
N GLY A 33 -16.73 -15.59 -1.51
CA GLY A 33 -17.92 -16.37 -1.86
C GLY A 33 -18.90 -16.55 -0.71
N LYS A 34 -18.44 -16.51 0.53
CA LYS A 34 -19.25 -16.56 1.75
C LYS A 34 -19.73 -15.18 2.24
N GLY A 35 -19.33 -14.10 1.58
CA GLY A 35 -19.67 -12.73 1.96
C GLY A 35 -18.92 -12.18 3.19
N TRP A 36 -17.83 -12.83 3.61
CA TRP A 36 -16.99 -12.40 4.73
C TRP A 36 -15.94 -11.36 4.32
N LEU A 37 -15.54 -11.37 3.05
CA LEU A 37 -14.66 -10.37 2.45
C LEU A 37 -15.35 -9.75 1.23
N SER A 38 -15.06 -8.49 0.99
CA SER A 38 -15.51 -7.77 -0.20
C SER A 38 -14.89 -8.36 -1.47
N SER A 39 -15.64 -8.34 -2.57
CA SER A 39 -15.04 -8.50 -3.89
C SER A 39 -14.11 -7.33 -4.21
N PHE A 40 -13.13 -7.54 -5.08
CA PHE A 40 -12.23 -6.50 -5.53
C PHE A 40 -11.89 -6.67 -7.01
N ASP A 41 -11.60 -5.54 -7.66
CA ASP A 41 -11.03 -5.49 -8.99
C ASP A 41 -9.53 -5.20 -8.90
N TYR A 42 -8.73 -6.05 -9.52
CA TYR A 42 -7.29 -5.83 -9.58
C TYR A 42 -6.93 -5.09 -10.87
N VAL A 43 -6.43 -3.86 -10.72
CA VAL A 43 -5.98 -3.05 -11.85
C VAL A 43 -4.46 -3.02 -11.87
N SER A 44 -3.88 -3.65 -12.88
CA SER A 44 -2.44 -3.55 -13.16
C SER A 44 -2.18 -2.54 -14.24
N ILE A 45 -1.35 -1.54 -13.96
CA ILE A 45 -0.89 -0.58 -14.96
C ILE A 45 0.15 -1.28 -15.83
N ARG A 46 -0.28 -1.67 -17.03
CA ARG A 46 0.58 -2.45 -17.94
C ARG A 46 1.84 -1.70 -18.34
N ALA A 47 2.78 -2.44 -18.37
CA ALA A 47 4.19 -2.43 -18.46
C ALA A 47 4.82 -2.17 -19.84
N ASN A 48 4.29 -1.37 -20.69
CA ASN A 48 5.00 -0.91 -21.90
C ASN A 48 5.60 0.48 -21.73
N SER A 49 5.56 0.96 -20.51
CA SER A 49 6.03 2.28 -20.18
C SER A 49 7.53 2.26 -19.86
N ARG A 50 8.14 3.40 -19.97
CA ARG A 50 9.51 3.66 -19.53
C ARG A 50 9.70 3.26 -18.06
N GLU A 51 8.65 3.45 -17.24
CA GLU A 51 8.66 3.13 -15.79
C GLU A 51 8.74 1.62 -15.55
N GLN A 52 8.04 0.81 -16.34
CA GLN A 52 8.17 -0.63 -16.17
C GLN A 52 9.60 -1.11 -16.44
N ARG A 53 10.21 -0.59 -17.50
CA ARG A 53 11.63 -0.91 -17.76
C ARG A 53 12.54 -0.47 -16.61
N LEU A 54 12.20 0.65 -15.95
CA LEU A 54 12.92 1.11 -14.77
C LEU A 54 12.68 0.18 -13.56
N ILE A 55 11.41 -0.26 -13.34
CA ILE A 55 11.08 -1.24 -12.31
C ILE A 55 11.78 -2.57 -12.58
N ASP A 56 11.73 -3.05 -13.81
CA ASP A 56 12.40 -4.29 -14.23
C ASP A 56 13.94 -4.21 -14.11
N SER A 57 14.49 -3.01 -14.10
CA SER A 57 15.92 -2.76 -13.88
C SER A 57 16.34 -2.80 -12.40
N LEU A 58 15.40 -2.84 -11.45
CA LEU A 58 15.69 -2.97 -10.03
C LEU A 58 16.34 -4.33 -9.76
N LYS A 59 17.54 -4.34 -9.22
CA LYS A 59 18.34 -5.56 -9.03
C LYS A 59 18.68 -5.83 -7.57
N LYS A 60 18.77 -4.78 -6.77
CA LYS A 60 19.22 -4.88 -5.39
C LYS A 60 18.08 -5.38 -4.50
N ARG A 61 18.35 -6.47 -3.79
CA ARG A 61 17.44 -7.05 -2.83
C ARG A 61 17.96 -6.85 -1.40
N GLY A 62 17.05 -6.65 -0.45
CA GLY A 62 17.33 -6.70 0.97
C GLY A 62 17.49 -8.14 1.47
N ALA A 63 17.87 -8.30 2.74
CA ALA A 63 17.98 -9.61 3.37
C ALA A 63 16.64 -10.36 3.49
N ASP A 64 15.55 -9.64 3.45
CA ASP A 64 14.15 -10.12 3.44
C ASP A 64 13.68 -10.59 2.05
N GLY A 65 14.46 -10.31 0.99
CA GLY A 65 14.14 -10.66 -0.39
C GLY A 65 13.39 -9.57 -1.16
N ASP A 66 13.00 -8.46 -0.51
CA ASP A 66 12.36 -7.33 -1.17
C ASP A 66 13.37 -6.39 -1.84
N TYR A 67 12.92 -5.51 -2.72
CA TYR A 67 13.77 -4.49 -3.35
C TYR A 67 14.29 -3.48 -2.33
N GLN A 68 15.52 -3.00 -2.53
CA GLN A 68 16.07 -1.96 -1.65
C GLN A 68 15.29 -0.65 -1.81
N VAL A 69 14.81 -0.10 -0.68
CA VAL A 69 14.03 1.14 -0.62
C VAL A 69 14.73 2.29 -1.34
N LYS A 70 16.06 2.41 -1.23
CA LYS A 70 16.82 3.47 -1.90
C LYS A 70 16.68 3.39 -3.42
N GLU A 71 16.85 2.20 -3.99
CA GLU A 71 16.76 1.98 -5.43
C GLU A 71 15.31 2.19 -5.93
N MET A 72 14.33 1.67 -5.20
CA MET A 72 12.91 1.93 -5.50
C MET A 72 12.58 3.41 -5.47
N ASN A 73 13.07 4.14 -4.46
CA ASN A 73 12.81 5.57 -4.36
C ASN A 73 13.42 6.38 -5.52
N GLU A 74 14.61 6.02 -6.01
CA GLU A 74 15.23 6.66 -7.17
C GLU A 74 14.39 6.50 -8.46
N VAL A 75 13.69 5.40 -8.58
CA VAL A 75 12.85 5.08 -9.74
C VAL A 75 11.44 5.63 -9.60
N LEU A 76 10.79 5.40 -8.47
CA LEU A 76 9.36 5.66 -8.28
C LEU A 76 9.07 7.08 -7.77
N ASN A 77 10.00 7.72 -7.08
CA ASN A 77 9.84 9.08 -6.57
C ASN A 77 10.17 10.15 -7.63
N ARG A 78 9.66 9.97 -8.83
CA ARG A 78 9.77 10.92 -9.95
C ARG A 78 8.41 11.56 -10.21
N GLU A 79 8.41 12.79 -10.69
CA GLU A 79 7.19 13.53 -11.00
C GLU A 79 6.27 12.76 -11.96
N THR A 80 6.84 12.21 -13.04
CA THR A 80 6.10 11.41 -14.03
C THR A 80 5.48 10.15 -13.41
N SER A 81 6.18 9.48 -12.50
CA SER A 81 5.66 8.28 -11.84
C SER A 81 4.53 8.64 -10.87
N ILE A 82 4.71 9.70 -10.09
CA ILE A 82 3.68 10.20 -9.16
C ILE A 82 2.44 10.71 -9.92
N GLY A 83 2.64 11.44 -11.02
CA GLY A 83 1.54 11.89 -11.87
C GLY A 83 0.68 10.72 -12.39
N ARG A 84 1.31 9.62 -12.79
CA ARG A 84 0.59 8.41 -13.21
C ARG A 84 -0.15 7.70 -12.09
N LEU A 85 0.38 7.72 -10.87
CA LEU A 85 -0.36 7.23 -9.71
C LEU A 85 -1.66 8.02 -9.55
N TYR A 86 -1.59 9.35 -9.63
CA TYR A 86 -2.77 10.20 -9.60
C TYR A 86 -3.74 9.89 -10.75
N GLU A 87 -3.25 9.83 -12.00
CA GLU A 87 -4.07 9.51 -13.17
C GLU A 87 -4.80 8.17 -13.03
N SER A 88 -4.16 7.18 -12.40
CA SER A 88 -4.80 5.88 -12.16
C SER A 88 -5.92 5.96 -11.12
N VAL A 89 -5.74 6.74 -10.05
CA VAL A 89 -6.81 6.99 -9.07
C VAL A 89 -7.97 7.75 -9.72
N GLU A 90 -7.68 8.80 -10.48
CA GLU A 90 -8.68 9.56 -11.19
C GLU A 90 -9.49 8.69 -12.16
N ARG A 91 -8.85 7.74 -12.82
CA ARG A 91 -9.48 6.85 -13.79
C ARG A 91 -10.30 5.73 -13.17
N TYR A 92 -9.81 5.09 -12.10
CA TYR A 92 -10.38 3.85 -11.57
C TYR A 92 -11.02 4.00 -10.18
N ALA A 93 -10.68 5.05 -9.47
CA ALA A 93 -11.09 5.25 -8.08
C ALA A 93 -11.53 6.70 -7.79
N ARG A 94 -12.01 7.43 -8.81
CA ARG A 94 -12.44 8.81 -8.67
C ARG A 94 -13.50 8.97 -7.58
N GLY A 95 -13.25 9.88 -6.66
CA GLY A 95 -14.16 10.18 -5.54
C GLY A 95 -14.17 9.14 -4.43
N LYS A 96 -13.44 8.05 -4.57
CA LYS A 96 -13.36 6.96 -3.59
C LYS A 96 -12.38 7.27 -2.47
N LYS A 97 -12.59 6.64 -1.33
CA LYS A 97 -11.71 6.67 -0.16
C LYS A 97 -10.65 5.58 -0.29
N GLY A 98 -9.38 5.91 -0.06
CA GLY A 98 -8.33 4.92 -0.27
C GLY A 98 -7.05 5.09 0.53
N ILE A 99 -6.22 4.07 0.43
CA ILE A 99 -4.90 4.01 1.04
C ILE A 99 -3.84 3.81 -0.04
N VAL A 100 -2.76 4.60 0.04
CA VAL A 100 -1.60 4.48 -0.84
C VAL A 100 -0.39 4.07 -0.03
N TYR A 101 0.31 3.04 -0.47
CA TYR A 101 1.55 2.57 0.13
C TYR A 101 2.75 3.12 -0.63
N ALA A 102 3.52 3.95 0.02
CA ALA A 102 4.69 4.60 -0.57
C ALA A 102 5.99 3.90 -0.14
N VAL A 103 6.99 3.94 -1.01
CA VAL A 103 8.29 3.28 -0.78
C VAL A 103 9.21 4.06 0.16
N SER A 104 8.90 5.32 0.45
CA SER A 104 9.68 6.16 1.37
C SER A 104 8.85 7.35 1.88
N ILE A 105 9.29 7.94 2.99
CA ILE A 105 8.67 9.17 3.54
C ILE A 105 8.65 10.31 2.51
N ALA A 106 9.74 10.50 1.77
CA ALA A 106 9.81 11.52 0.72
C ALA A 106 8.81 11.23 -0.41
N HIS A 107 8.66 9.96 -0.81
CA HIS A 107 7.68 9.52 -1.80
C HIS A 107 6.25 9.76 -1.31
N ALA A 108 5.93 9.36 -0.07
CA ALA A 108 4.61 9.57 0.52
C ALA A 108 4.19 11.05 0.52
N ARG A 109 5.08 11.93 0.95
CA ARG A 109 4.83 13.38 0.98
C ARG A 109 4.60 13.96 -0.41
N ARG A 110 5.36 13.52 -1.41
CA ARG A 110 5.19 13.99 -2.78
C ARG A 110 3.89 13.46 -3.42
N ILE A 111 3.51 12.22 -3.14
CA ILE A 111 2.22 11.68 -3.57
C ILE A 111 1.08 12.50 -2.96
N ALA A 112 1.08 12.69 -1.64
CA ALA A 112 0.04 13.47 -0.97
C ALA A 112 -0.05 14.90 -1.50
N ALA A 113 1.09 15.57 -1.69
CA ALA A 113 1.13 16.91 -2.27
C ALA A 113 0.59 16.95 -3.71
N CYS A 114 0.95 15.98 -4.55
CA CYS A 114 0.43 15.87 -5.91
C CYS A 114 -1.09 15.68 -5.92
N TYR A 115 -1.61 14.78 -5.11
CA TYR A 115 -3.04 14.51 -5.02
C TYR A 115 -3.80 15.74 -4.53
N SER A 116 -3.32 16.41 -3.47
CA SER A 116 -3.93 17.63 -2.94
C SER A 116 -3.89 18.78 -3.95
N ALA A 117 -2.83 18.92 -4.73
CA ALA A 117 -2.74 19.93 -5.79
C ALA A 117 -3.78 19.73 -6.90
N HIS A 118 -4.30 18.51 -7.06
CA HIS A 118 -5.38 18.18 -8.00
C HIS A 118 -6.78 18.12 -7.32
N GLY A 119 -6.89 18.58 -6.07
CA GLY A 119 -8.17 18.67 -5.35
C GLY A 119 -8.63 17.38 -4.67
N LEU A 120 -7.74 16.39 -4.54
CA LEU A 120 -8.02 15.17 -3.78
C LEU A 120 -7.37 15.29 -2.39
N GLU A 121 -8.19 15.41 -1.33
CA GLU A 121 -7.70 15.58 0.04
C GLU A 121 -6.88 14.38 0.49
N ALA A 122 -5.56 14.50 0.35
CA ALA A 122 -4.60 13.46 0.66
C ALA A 122 -3.59 13.92 1.72
N VAL A 123 -3.28 13.04 2.67
CA VAL A 123 -2.27 13.31 3.72
C VAL A 123 -1.28 12.16 3.81
N ALA A 124 -0.02 12.51 4.10
CA ALA A 124 1.03 11.53 4.34
C ALA A 124 1.16 11.23 5.84
N ILE A 125 1.23 9.94 6.18
CA ILE A 125 1.49 9.47 7.54
C ILE A 125 2.73 8.57 7.52
N ASP A 126 3.69 8.88 8.38
CA ASP A 126 4.94 8.13 8.48
C ASP A 126 5.35 7.92 9.96
N SER A 127 6.46 7.22 10.19
CA SER A 127 6.98 6.93 11.53
C SER A 127 7.34 8.18 12.35
N ARG A 128 7.50 9.35 11.70
CA ARG A 128 7.79 10.63 12.34
C ARG A 128 6.54 11.42 12.69
N THR A 129 5.37 11.01 12.18
CA THR A 129 4.08 11.64 12.53
C THR A 129 3.78 11.39 14.00
N PRO A 130 3.62 12.43 14.84
CA PRO A 130 3.31 12.28 16.26
C PRO A 130 2.04 11.44 16.48
N ALA A 131 1.99 10.67 17.57
CA ALA A 131 0.88 9.76 17.82
C ALA A 131 -0.49 10.47 17.96
N SER A 132 -0.51 11.70 18.49
CA SER A 132 -1.71 12.54 18.57
C SER A 132 -2.19 12.95 17.18
N GLU A 133 -1.31 13.49 16.36
CA GLU A 133 -1.57 13.91 15.00
C GLU A 133 -2.02 12.71 14.13
N ARG A 134 -1.34 11.57 14.27
CA ARG A 134 -1.74 10.34 13.56
C ARG A 134 -3.16 9.92 13.88
N ARG A 135 -3.56 9.99 15.15
CA ARG A 135 -4.93 9.67 15.55
C ARG A 135 -5.96 10.65 14.94
N GLU A 136 -5.63 11.93 14.93
CA GLU A 136 -6.48 12.96 14.32
C GLU A 136 -6.65 12.74 12.81
N LEU A 137 -5.55 12.53 12.08
CA LEU A 137 -5.58 12.26 10.64
C LEU A 137 -6.35 10.98 10.27
N VAL A 138 -6.21 9.92 11.07
CA VAL A 138 -6.99 8.69 10.89
C VAL A 138 -8.48 8.93 11.16
N GLU A 139 -8.81 9.73 12.17
CA GLU A 139 -10.21 10.08 12.45
C GLU A 139 -10.81 10.97 11.37
N ASP A 140 -10.06 11.92 10.84
CA ASP A 140 -10.48 12.76 9.71
C ASP A 140 -10.66 11.92 8.42
N PHE A 141 -9.83 10.89 8.22
CA PHE A 141 -10.02 9.92 7.16
C PHE A 141 -11.31 9.10 7.35
N ARG A 142 -11.55 8.58 8.55
CA ARG A 142 -12.81 7.86 8.86
C ARG A 142 -14.04 8.73 8.61
N ARG A 143 -13.99 10.00 8.99
CA ARG A 143 -15.07 10.98 8.76
C ARG A 143 -15.19 11.48 7.32
N GLY A 144 -14.27 11.11 6.46
CA GLY A 144 -14.25 11.50 5.04
C GLY A 144 -13.78 12.92 4.76
N LYS A 145 -13.19 13.62 5.73
CA LYS A 145 -12.53 14.91 5.52
C LYS A 145 -11.21 14.73 4.75
N VAL A 146 -10.50 13.64 5.02
CA VAL A 146 -9.37 13.15 4.24
C VAL A 146 -9.85 11.99 3.40
N LYS A 147 -9.57 12.00 2.11
CA LYS A 147 -9.97 10.96 1.17
C LYS A 147 -8.90 9.91 0.94
N VAL A 148 -7.64 10.31 1.03
CA VAL A 148 -6.52 9.40 0.78
C VAL A 148 -5.49 9.50 1.90
N LEU A 149 -5.18 8.36 2.53
CA LEU A 149 -4.03 8.21 3.41
C LEU A 149 -2.86 7.64 2.62
N VAL A 150 -1.76 8.39 2.57
CA VAL A 150 -0.51 7.92 1.96
C VAL A 150 0.44 7.53 3.09
N ASN A 151 0.85 6.28 3.16
CA ASN A 151 1.64 5.78 4.28
C ASN A 151 2.93 5.07 3.87
N VAL A 152 3.84 4.93 4.83
CA VAL A 152 5.05 4.12 4.74
C VAL A 152 5.05 3.19 5.94
N ASP A 153 4.77 1.92 5.73
CA ASP A 153 4.81 0.82 6.71
C ASP A 153 3.97 1.03 8.00
N ILE A 154 3.01 1.98 7.99
CA ILE A 154 2.18 2.27 9.18
C ILE A 154 0.91 1.42 9.21
N PHE A 155 0.31 1.15 8.05
CA PHE A 155 -0.96 0.45 7.93
C PHE A 155 -0.82 -0.95 7.29
N SER A 156 0.35 -1.57 7.43
CA SER A 156 0.60 -2.92 6.92
C SER A 156 -0.23 -3.97 7.63
N GLU A 157 -0.46 -3.79 8.94
CA GLU A 157 -1.25 -4.71 9.76
C GLU A 157 -2.09 -3.94 10.78
N GLY A 158 -3.26 -4.48 11.15
CA GLY A 158 -4.10 -3.96 12.24
C GLY A 158 -4.84 -2.65 11.97
N PHE A 159 -4.82 -2.15 10.74
CA PHE A 159 -5.63 -0.99 10.37
C PHE A 159 -7.02 -1.45 9.90
N ASP A 160 -8.04 -1.09 10.66
CA ASP A 160 -9.42 -1.40 10.35
C ASP A 160 -10.18 -0.13 9.96
N CYS A 161 -10.63 -0.08 8.71
CA CYS A 161 -11.48 0.97 8.14
C CYS A 161 -12.33 0.35 7.01
N PRO A 162 -13.55 -0.14 7.35
CA PRO A 162 -14.38 -0.92 6.42
C PRO A 162 -14.82 -0.15 5.17
N ASP A 163 -14.79 1.16 5.18
CA ASP A 163 -15.18 2.04 4.08
C ASP A 163 -14.02 2.45 3.16
N VAL A 164 -12.89 1.77 3.24
CA VAL A 164 -11.83 1.86 2.23
C VAL A 164 -12.30 1.20 0.93
N GLU A 165 -12.23 1.95 -0.16
CA GLU A 165 -12.74 1.53 -1.46
C GLU A 165 -11.63 1.23 -2.47
N PHE A 166 -10.39 1.70 -2.22
CA PHE A 166 -9.23 1.33 -3.03
C PHE A 166 -7.93 1.28 -2.22
N VAL A 167 -7.01 0.47 -2.71
CA VAL A 167 -5.61 0.40 -2.24
C VAL A 167 -4.70 0.54 -3.45
N GLN A 168 -3.62 1.35 -3.30
CA GLN A 168 -2.64 1.61 -4.35
C GLN A 168 -1.20 1.44 -3.83
#